data_e9c51ae4d2629256a0c0d4dfb757af11
#
_entry.id   e9c51ae4d2629256a0c0d4dfb757af11
#
_cell.length_a   1.000
_cell.length_b   1.000
_cell.length_c   1.000
_cell.angle_alpha   90.00
_cell.angle_beta   90.00
_cell.angle_gamma   90.00
#
_symmetry.space_group_name_H-M   'P 1'
#
loop_
_entity.id
_entity.type
_entity.pdbx_description
1 polymer ?
#
loop_
_entity_poly.entity_id
_entity_poly.type
_entity_poly.pdbx_seq_one_letter_code
_entity_poly.pdbx_strand_id
1 'polypeptide(L)'
;MNKKLLYLAENYDLVIGDTFELFYRGVVRSMNPYKYYIYVTSPKGRPYPRYYTYTPSTGDEGDYPLTITLYDDFGNAIDTATTNLHVVKPARPKKKMNILCVGDSITFNGVWPYEGYRRFTKDDGAPVGLGFKDSLNFIGTMQKEEVGYEGYGGWQWRHFVKNEAVSTTSSVWIEVENHNLDENDQHSTWESNNLKWVLESIEEKKLKFKRGPGNYSCLPTIGNVFTNVEGGIHTTDIKVSKYYFEKGNPFYDEELDGPNFKKYCLDNNFEGIDYLYVLLTWNGQYKPFNEDFSHFEPFIVEFINRAKEDYPNIKVRLIGIHSPSIDGGIAANYGASGFYSDVFGEVTTAFNYDLYLENLCKREEYKDFCRYIDMKAQFDVENNMPGAMLKVNNRNEKLERIGTNGVHPTMEGYLQIGDVFYRALCADMEKEA
;
A
#
# COMPACT_ATOMS: atom_id res chain seq x y z
N MET A 1 -7.54 -1.36 31.11
CA MET A 1 -7.17 -2.59 30.38
C MET A 1 -5.69 -2.48 30.00
N ASN A 2 -4.88 -3.48 30.30
CA ASN A 2 -3.52 -3.51 29.76
C ASN A 2 -3.63 -3.68 28.25
N LYS A 3 -3.14 -2.68 27.48
CA LYS A 3 -3.14 -2.79 26.02
C LYS A 3 -2.16 -3.90 25.63
N LYS A 4 -2.61 -4.82 24.79
CA LYS A 4 -1.81 -5.93 24.27
C LYS A 4 -0.56 -5.39 23.58
N LEU A 5 0.59 -6.01 23.86
CA LEU A 5 1.88 -5.62 23.28
C LEU A 5 2.23 -6.45 22.05
N LEU A 6 1.81 -7.72 22.02
CA LEU A 6 2.07 -8.65 20.93
C LEU A 6 0.89 -8.73 19.97
N TYR A 7 1.17 -8.59 18.67
CA TYR A 7 0.22 -8.74 17.58
C TYR A 7 0.81 -9.71 16.55
N LEU A 8 0.19 -10.85 16.42
CA LEU A 8 0.44 -11.82 15.39
C LEU A 8 -0.85 -12.01 14.60
N ALA A 9 -0.77 -12.04 13.28
CA ALA A 9 -1.89 -12.49 12.47
C ALA A 9 -2.24 -13.95 12.81
N GLU A 10 -3.45 -14.36 12.49
CA GLU A 10 -3.89 -15.74 12.73
C GLU A 10 -3.01 -16.77 12.03
N ASN A 11 -2.60 -16.46 10.78
CA ASN A 11 -1.76 -17.33 9.97
C ASN A 11 -0.71 -16.53 9.20
N TYR A 12 0.44 -17.13 8.98
CA TYR A 12 1.45 -16.72 8.02
C TYR A 12 1.65 -17.82 6.99
N ASP A 13 1.62 -17.46 5.71
CA ASP A 13 1.89 -18.38 4.61
C ASP A 13 3.41 -18.52 4.43
N LEU A 14 3.88 -19.74 4.35
CA LEU A 14 5.26 -20.11 4.07
C LEU A 14 5.29 -21.03 2.85
N VAL A 15 6.35 -20.94 2.08
CA VAL A 15 6.50 -21.71 0.84
C VAL A 15 7.73 -22.60 0.92
N ILE A 16 7.59 -23.87 0.52
CA ILE A 16 8.72 -24.81 0.48
C ILE A 16 9.88 -24.22 -0.35
N GLY A 17 11.08 -24.20 0.25
CA GLY A 17 12.29 -23.66 -0.35
C GLY A 17 12.45 -22.14 -0.22
N ASP A 18 11.43 -21.41 0.27
CA ASP A 18 11.50 -19.97 0.52
C ASP A 18 11.81 -19.69 2.00
N THR A 19 12.63 -18.68 2.26
CA THR A 19 12.97 -18.27 3.62
C THR A 19 11.93 -17.29 4.14
N PHE A 20 11.19 -17.70 5.15
CA PHE A 20 10.29 -16.85 5.91
C PHE A 20 11.04 -16.18 7.06
N GLU A 21 10.79 -14.88 7.24
CA GLU A 21 11.31 -14.09 8.36
C GLU A 21 10.18 -13.31 9.02
N LEU A 22 10.12 -13.39 10.35
CA LEU A 22 9.17 -12.63 11.18
C LEU A 22 9.97 -11.73 12.11
N PHE A 23 9.91 -10.42 11.87
CA PHE A 23 10.67 -9.41 12.59
C PHE A 23 9.95 -8.98 13.86
N TYR A 24 10.64 -9.03 15.01
CA TYR A 24 10.01 -8.70 16.30
C TYR A 24 9.52 -7.25 16.37
N ARG A 25 10.17 -6.34 15.64
CA ARG A 25 9.71 -4.96 15.52
C ARG A 25 8.35 -4.83 14.82
N GLY A 26 8.02 -5.75 13.95
CA GLY A 26 6.73 -5.82 13.27
C GLY A 26 5.61 -6.43 14.11
N VAL A 27 5.93 -7.13 15.21
CA VAL A 27 4.91 -7.81 16.05
C VAL A 27 4.83 -7.31 17.48
N VAL A 28 5.87 -6.60 17.97
CA VAL A 28 5.87 -5.99 19.31
C VAL A 28 5.60 -4.50 19.21
N ARG A 29 4.46 -4.05 19.72
CA ARG A 29 4.06 -2.64 19.75
C ARG A 29 4.88 -1.85 20.78
N SER A 30 6.13 -1.55 20.43
CA SER A 30 7.07 -0.81 21.25
C SER A 30 8.11 -0.11 20.37
N MET A 31 8.56 1.09 20.78
CA MET A 31 9.70 1.75 20.13
C MET A 31 11.01 0.99 20.32
N ASN A 32 11.14 0.24 21.41
CA ASN A 32 12.27 -0.65 21.64
C ASN A 32 11.76 -2.03 22.05
N PRO A 33 11.44 -2.91 21.08
CA PRO A 33 10.99 -4.26 21.38
C PRO A 33 12.04 -5.09 22.14
N TYR A 34 13.31 -4.78 21.92
CA TYR A 34 14.45 -5.52 22.49
C TYR A 34 14.73 -5.20 23.96
N LYS A 35 13.97 -4.31 24.57
CA LYS A 35 13.96 -4.14 26.03
C LYS A 35 13.29 -5.29 26.77
N TYR A 36 12.50 -6.08 26.05
CA TYR A 36 11.87 -7.28 26.57
C TYR A 36 12.72 -8.51 26.24
N TYR A 37 12.71 -9.51 27.10
CA TYR A 37 13.18 -10.82 26.70
C TYR A 37 12.10 -11.49 25.84
N ILE A 38 12.43 -11.68 24.56
CA ILE A 38 11.52 -12.27 23.56
C ILE A 38 11.80 -13.76 23.48
N TYR A 39 10.89 -14.58 23.99
CA TYR A 39 10.99 -16.03 23.97
C TYR A 39 10.06 -16.59 22.88
N VAL A 40 10.63 -17.38 21.99
CA VAL A 40 9.92 -17.95 20.84
C VAL A 40 9.96 -19.45 20.89
N THR A 41 8.79 -20.09 20.75
CA THR A 41 8.65 -21.54 20.64
C THR A 41 7.91 -21.92 19.38
N SER A 42 8.48 -22.89 18.63
CA SER A 42 7.86 -23.52 17.48
C SER A 42 8.55 -24.87 17.26
N PRO A 43 7.87 -25.90 16.70
CA PRO A 43 8.52 -27.14 16.29
C PRO A 43 9.43 -26.97 15.08
N LYS A 44 9.39 -25.82 14.40
CA LYS A 44 10.14 -25.53 13.17
C LYS A 44 10.90 -24.20 13.31
N GLY A 45 11.90 -23.99 12.43
CA GLY A 45 12.67 -22.75 12.37
C GLY A 45 13.51 -22.47 13.61
N ARG A 46 13.91 -21.20 13.76
CA ARG A 46 14.70 -20.74 14.92
C ARG A 46 14.62 -19.23 15.13
N PRO A 47 14.70 -18.75 16.39
CA PRO A 47 14.81 -17.35 16.71
C PRO A 47 16.26 -16.84 16.54
N TYR A 48 16.36 -15.58 16.09
CA TYR A 48 17.54 -14.73 16.15
C TYR A 48 17.24 -13.49 17.00
N PRO A 49 18.24 -12.66 17.32
CA PRO A 49 18.02 -11.48 18.19
C PRO A 49 16.95 -10.50 17.67
N ARG A 50 16.76 -10.40 16.34
CA ARG A 50 15.84 -9.44 15.72
C ARG A 50 14.60 -10.07 15.06
N TYR A 51 14.67 -11.36 14.76
CA TYR A 51 13.62 -12.05 13.99
C TYR A 51 13.62 -13.56 14.27
N TYR A 52 12.51 -14.19 13.96
CA TYR A 52 12.41 -15.64 13.80
C TYR A 52 12.49 -15.98 12.32
N THR A 53 13.12 -17.09 11.96
CA THR A 53 13.23 -17.53 10.56
C THR A 53 13.00 -19.02 10.40
N TYR A 54 12.45 -19.39 9.25
CA TYR A 54 12.26 -20.77 8.84
C TYR A 54 12.28 -20.90 7.32
N THR A 55 13.04 -21.85 6.81
CA THR A 55 13.04 -22.25 5.38
C THR A 55 12.49 -23.67 5.30
N PRO A 56 11.20 -23.85 4.97
CA PRO A 56 10.59 -25.17 4.87
C PRO A 56 11.22 -26.01 3.76
N SER A 57 11.35 -27.30 4.02
CA SER A 57 11.81 -28.30 3.05
C SER A 57 10.66 -29.19 2.58
N THR A 58 10.85 -29.92 1.49
CA THR A 58 9.88 -30.93 1.02
C THR A 58 9.52 -31.91 2.14
N GLY A 59 8.24 -32.07 2.41
CA GLY A 59 7.70 -32.86 3.51
C GLY A 59 7.36 -32.03 4.76
N ASP A 60 7.58 -30.72 4.72
CA ASP A 60 7.17 -29.80 5.77
C ASP A 60 5.80 -29.15 5.49
N GLU A 61 5.05 -29.62 4.49
CA GLU A 61 3.71 -29.10 4.21
C GLU A 61 2.78 -29.29 5.42
N GLY A 62 1.97 -28.28 5.74
CA GLY A 62 1.03 -28.32 6.86
C GLY A 62 1.15 -27.14 7.81
N ASP A 63 0.56 -27.28 8.98
CA ASP A 63 0.37 -26.22 9.95
C ASP A 63 1.23 -26.43 11.19
N TYR A 64 1.93 -25.37 11.62
CA TYR A 64 2.82 -25.41 12.78
C TYR A 64 2.59 -24.21 13.69
N PRO A 65 2.42 -24.40 15.01
CA PRO A 65 2.27 -23.28 15.91
C PRO A 65 3.60 -22.53 16.09
N LEU A 66 3.50 -21.20 16.14
CA LEU A 66 4.56 -20.32 16.59
C LEU A 66 4.02 -19.48 17.74
N THR A 67 4.65 -19.57 18.91
CA THR A 67 4.28 -18.80 20.10
C THR A 67 5.41 -17.87 20.47
N ILE A 68 5.09 -16.59 20.70
CA ILE A 68 6.00 -15.58 21.22
C ILE A 68 5.53 -15.17 22.59
N THR A 69 6.43 -15.14 23.59
CA THR A 69 6.18 -14.64 24.92
C THR A 69 7.17 -13.53 25.24
N LEU A 70 6.68 -12.42 25.73
CA LEU A 70 7.49 -11.32 26.24
C LEU A 70 7.65 -11.43 27.75
N TYR A 71 8.88 -11.32 28.23
CA TYR A 71 9.20 -11.25 29.64
C TYR A 71 9.79 -9.89 30.01
N ASP A 72 9.51 -9.44 31.24
CA ASP A 72 10.17 -8.29 31.83
C ASP A 72 11.55 -8.65 32.41
N ASP A 73 12.26 -7.65 32.94
CA ASP A 73 13.60 -7.81 33.53
C ASP A 73 13.62 -8.70 34.79
N PHE A 74 12.45 -9.03 35.34
CA PHE A 74 12.29 -9.91 36.51
C PHE A 74 11.89 -11.33 36.14
N GLY A 75 11.74 -11.63 34.86
CA GLY A 75 11.34 -12.93 34.34
C GLY A 75 9.83 -13.20 34.39
N ASN A 76 8.99 -12.16 34.61
CA ASN A 76 7.56 -12.32 34.52
C ASN A 76 7.08 -12.25 33.07
N ALA A 77 6.24 -13.20 32.65
CA ALA A 77 5.57 -13.13 31.35
C ALA A 77 4.55 -11.97 31.37
N ILE A 78 4.72 -11.01 30.45
CA ILE A 78 3.88 -9.81 30.36
C ILE A 78 2.89 -9.86 29.20
N ASP A 79 3.21 -10.59 28.13
CA ASP A 79 2.28 -10.87 27.02
C ASP A 79 2.68 -12.14 26.29
N THR A 80 1.68 -12.84 25.72
CA THR A 80 1.90 -14.05 24.91
C THR A 80 0.91 -14.07 23.75
N ALA A 81 1.41 -14.40 22.56
CA ALA A 81 0.61 -14.59 21.37
C ALA A 81 1.06 -15.84 20.60
N THR A 82 0.10 -16.51 19.98
CA THR A 82 0.33 -17.69 19.13
C THR A 82 -0.27 -17.44 17.75
N THR A 83 0.43 -17.90 16.72
CA THR A 83 0.00 -17.89 15.32
C THR A 83 0.24 -19.27 14.71
N ASN A 84 -0.33 -19.48 13.54
CA ASN A 84 -0.09 -20.65 12.72
C ASN A 84 0.87 -20.32 11.57
N LEU A 85 1.89 -21.14 11.36
CA LEU A 85 2.75 -21.14 10.19
C LEU A 85 2.18 -22.16 9.20
N HIS A 86 1.55 -21.66 8.13
CA HIS A 86 0.93 -22.48 7.09
C HIS A 86 1.93 -22.72 5.96
N VAL A 87 2.52 -23.90 5.89
CA VAL A 87 3.53 -24.28 4.90
C VAL A 87 2.85 -24.91 3.69
N VAL A 88 2.98 -24.28 2.53
CA VAL A 88 2.41 -24.73 1.27
C VAL A 88 3.49 -25.21 0.30
N LYS A 89 3.15 -26.18 -0.52
CA LYS A 89 3.92 -26.55 -1.68
C LYS A 89 3.46 -25.70 -2.86
N PRO A 90 4.38 -24.98 -3.55
CA PRO A 90 3.99 -24.26 -4.74
C PRO A 90 3.31 -25.16 -5.77
N ALA A 91 2.17 -24.73 -6.27
CA ALA A 91 1.40 -25.48 -7.24
C ALA A 91 0.98 -24.60 -8.42
N ARG A 92 0.98 -25.15 -9.63
CA ARG A 92 0.48 -24.46 -10.80
C ARG A 92 -1.05 -24.56 -10.81
N PRO A 93 -1.79 -23.44 -10.93
CA PRO A 93 -3.25 -23.48 -11.01
C PRO A 93 -3.72 -24.20 -12.29
N LYS A 94 -4.88 -24.86 -12.23
CA LYS A 94 -5.48 -25.59 -13.37
C LYS A 94 -5.87 -24.70 -14.53
N LYS A 95 -6.21 -23.44 -14.25
CA LYS A 95 -6.52 -22.42 -15.24
C LYS A 95 -5.65 -21.20 -15.02
N LYS A 96 -5.48 -20.37 -16.03
CA LYS A 96 -4.84 -19.06 -15.89
C LYS A 96 -5.69 -18.18 -14.97
N MET A 97 -5.08 -17.59 -13.94
CA MET A 97 -5.75 -16.76 -12.95
C MET A 97 -5.55 -15.28 -13.24
N ASN A 98 -6.63 -14.49 -13.19
CA ASN A 98 -6.58 -13.05 -13.36
C ASN A 98 -6.37 -12.37 -11.99
N ILE A 99 -5.28 -11.64 -11.84
CA ILE A 99 -4.85 -10.98 -10.61
C ILE A 99 -4.93 -9.47 -10.81
N LEU A 100 -5.61 -8.76 -9.93
CA LEU A 100 -5.60 -7.31 -9.86
C LEU A 100 -4.94 -6.86 -8.56
N CYS A 101 -3.84 -6.10 -8.69
CA CYS A 101 -3.16 -5.45 -7.57
C CYS A 101 -3.53 -3.97 -7.53
N VAL A 102 -4.08 -3.50 -6.41
CA VAL A 102 -4.55 -2.13 -6.21
C VAL A 102 -3.82 -1.50 -5.03
N GLY A 103 -3.42 -0.24 -5.13
CA GLY A 103 -2.83 0.44 -3.99
C GLY A 103 -2.47 1.91 -4.24
N ASP A 104 -1.73 2.46 -3.30
CA ASP A 104 -1.28 3.85 -3.29
C ASP A 104 0.15 4.05 -3.84
N SER A 105 0.91 4.99 -3.26
CA SER A 105 2.29 5.26 -3.67
C SER A 105 3.24 4.07 -3.50
N ILE A 106 2.95 3.16 -2.58
CA ILE A 106 3.75 1.94 -2.39
C ILE A 106 3.54 0.96 -3.56
N THR A 107 2.40 1.02 -4.22
CA THR A 107 2.08 0.21 -5.41
C THR A 107 2.48 0.93 -6.71
N PHE A 108 2.57 2.26 -6.70
CA PHE A 108 2.76 3.12 -7.87
C PHE A 108 3.93 2.72 -8.78
N ASN A 109 5.04 2.24 -8.22
CA ASN A 109 6.22 1.81 -8.99
C ASN A 109 6.12 0.38 -9.55
N GLY A 110 5.06 -0.37 -9.20
CA GLY A 110 4.80 -1.74 -9.64
C GLY A 110 5.81 -2.79 -9.18
N VAL A 111 6.70 -2.48 -8.24
CA VAL A 111 7.81 -3.39 -7.86
C VAL A 111 7.29 -4.62 -7.14
N TRP A 112 6.46 -4.48 -6.12
CA TRP A 112 5.98 -5.64 -5.37
C TRP A 112 5.03 -6.55 -6.19
N PRO A 113 4.12 -6.03 -7.05
CA PRO A 113 3.34 -6.91 -7.93
C PRO A 113 4.21 -7.66 -8.92
N TYR A 114 5.20 -6.95 -9.51
CA TYR A 114 6.12 -7.55 -10.46
C TYR A 114 7.01 -8.63 -9.80
N GLU A 115 7.55 -8.39 -8.60
CA GLU A 115 8.38 -9.37 -7.91
C GLU A 115 7.60 -10.65 -7.57
N GLY A 116 6.36 -10.54 -7.07
CA GLY A 116 5.52 -11.70 -6.84
C GLY A 116 5.22 -12.48 -8.14
N TYR A 117 4.90 -11.76 -9.22
CA TYR A 117 4.72 -12.37 -10.54
C TYR A 117 6.01 -13.07 -11.02
N ARG A 118 7.16 -12.41 -10.96
CA ARG A 118 8.46 -12.95 -11.35
C ARG A 118 8.76 -14.24 -10.60
N ARG A 119 8.65 -14.21 -9.28
CA ARG A 119 8.91 -15.37 -8.42
C ARG A 119 7.98 -16.56 -8.70
N PHE A 120 6.77 -16.32 -9.14
CA PHE A 120 5.81 -17.37 -9.46
C PHE A 120 6.00 -17.91 -10.89
N THR A 121 6.21 -17.05 -11.88
CA THR A 121 6.12 -17.43 -13.30
C THR A 121 7.46 -17.59 -14.01
N LYS A 122 8.53 -16.94 -13.54
CA LYS A 122 9.87 -17.00 -14.14
C LYS A 122 10.75 -18.01 -13.39
N ASP A 123 11.80 -18.49 -14.04
CA ASP A 123 12.77 -19.47 -13.51
C ASP A 123 14.16 -18.85 -13.29
N ASP A 124 14.23 -17.54 -13.19
CA ASP A 124 15.45 -16.75 -13.03
C ASP A 124 15.37 -15.82 -11.79
N GLY A 125 16.38 -14.99 -11.63
CA GLY A 125 16.48 -13.97 -10.58
C GLY A 125 16.98 -14.49 -9.24
N ALA A 126 16.93 -13.61 -8.24
CA ALA A 126 17.31 -13.92 -6.86
C ALA A 126 16.28 -13.29 -5.90
N PRO A 127 15.53 -14.07 -5.12
CA PRO A 127 15.47 -15.55 -5.14
C PRO A 127 14.99 -16.13 -6.48
N VAL A 128 15.41 -17.35 -6.80
CA VAL A 128 15.00 -18.04 -8.03
C VAL A 128 13.50 -18.29 -8.02
N GLY A 129 12.85 -18.03 -9.16
CA GLY A 129 11.42 -18.24 -9.31
C GLY A 129 11.02 -19.68 -9.65
N LEU A 130 9.71 -19.96 -9.60
CA LEU A 130 9.15 -21.30 -9.78
C LEU A 130 9.03 -21.74 -11.25
N GLY A 131 9.08 -20.80 -12.20
CA GLY A 131 8.95 -21.11 -13.63
C GLY A 131 7.55 -21.54 -14.10
N PHE A 132 6.48 -21.20 -13.37
CA PHE A 132 5.10 -21.53 -13.74
C PHE A 132 4.55 -20.57 -14.82
N LYS A 133 5.21 -20.54 -15.97
CA LYS A 133 4.86 -19.70 -17.11
C LYS A 133 3.37 -19.83 -17.48
N ASP A 134 2.76 -18.73 -17.93
CA ASP A 134 1.37 -18.65 -18.41
C ASP A 134 0.29 -19.06 -17.39
N SER A 135 0.61 -19.13 -16.11
CA SER A 135 -0.34 -19.49 -15.06
C SER A 135 -1.09 -18.30 -14.47
N LEU A 136 -0.54 -17.10 -14.61
CA LEU A 136 -1.11 -15.87 -14.08
C LEU A 136 -1.25 -14.82 -15.17
N ASN A 137 -2.28 -13.98 -15.03
CA ASN A 137 -2.52 -12.79 -15.83
C ASN A 137 -2.73 -11.61 -14.88
N PHE A 138 -1.77 -10.70 -14.85
CA PHE A 138 -1.91 -9.48 -14.05
C PHE A 138 -2.55 -8.41 -14.91
N ILE A 139 -3.69 -7.90 -14.46
CA ILE A 139 -4.46 -6.87 -15.13
C ILE A 139 -4.33 -5.53 -14.43
N GLY A 140 -4.42 -4.45 -15.19
CA GLY A 140 -4.33 -3.08 -14.69
C GLY A 140 -4.01 -2.09 -15.80
N THR A 141 -4.40 -0.82 -15.61
CA THR A 141 -4.15 0.25 -16.58
C THR A 141 -2.74 0.85 -16.43
N MET A 142 -2.12 0.68 -15.27
CA MET A 142 -0.70 0.92 -15.07
C MET A 142 0.09 -0.36 -15.34
N GLN A 143 1.33 -0.24 -15.78
CA GLN A 143 2.11 -1.39 -16.22
C GLN A 143 3.57 -1.29 -15.80
N LYS A 144 4.11 -2.41 -15.33
CA LYS A 144 5.55 -2.64 -15.16
C LYS A 144 5.90 -3.93 -15.88
N GLU A 145 6.63 -3.82 -16.98
CA GLU A 145 6.89 -4.92 -17.92
C GLU A 145 5.57 -5.60 -18.33
N GLU A 146 5.40 -6.91 -18.12
CA GLU A 146 4.18 -7.64 -18.42
C GLU A 146 3.11 -7.63 -17.30
N VAL A 147 3.34 -6.92 -16.21
CA VAL A 147 2.46 -6.89 -15.04
C VAL A 147 1.60 -5.64 -15.02
N GLY A 148 0.28 -5.82 -15.17
CA GLY A 148 -0.71 -4.77 -14.96
C GLY A 148 -1.05 -4.59 -13.48
N TYR A 149 -1.35 -3.36 -13.05
CA TYR A 149 -1.75 -3.02 -11.68
C TYR A 149 -2.44 -1.65 -11.65
N GLU A 150 -3.01 -1.29 -10.49
CA GLU A 150 -3.57 0.04 -10.22
C GLU A 150 -2.89 0.63 -8.97
N GLY A 151 -1.97 1.59 -9.16
CA GLY A 151 -1.19 2.19 -8.08
C GLY A 151 -1.13 3.70 -8.18
N TYR A 152 -1.68 4.45 -7.19
CA TYR A 152 -1.84 5.89 -7.28
C TYR A 152 -1.31 6.62 -6.06
N GLY A 153 -0.28 7.45 -6.24
CA GLY A 153 0.33 8.22 -5.16
C GLY A 153 -0.67 9.10 -4.41
N GLY A 154 -0.68 9.00 -3.09
CA GLY A 154 -1.55 9.81 -2.24
C GLY A 154 -3.00 9.32 -2.10
N TRP A 155 -3.39 8.25 -2.80
CA TRP A 155 -4.75 7.76 -2.74
C TRP A 155 -5.08 7.05 -1.43
N GLN A 156 -6.35 7.17 -1.05
CA GLN A 156 -6.99 6.52 0.09
C GLN A 156 -8.16 5.67 -0.44
N TRP A 157 -8.76 4.87 0.41
CA TRP A 157 -9.92 4.05 0.07
C TRP A 157 -11.03 4.82 -0.68
N ARG A 158 -11.36 6.05 -0.22
CA ARG A 158 -12.39 6.89 -0.84
C ARG A 158 -12.12 7.21 -2.32
N HIS A 159 -10.84 7.29 -2.72
CA HIS A 159 -10.46 7.63 -4.10
C HIS A 159 -10.68 6.45 -5.06
N PHE A 160 -10.77 5.23 -4.55
CA PHE A 160 -11.13 4.04 -5.33
C PHE A 160 -12.64 3.78 -5.37
N VAL A 161 -13.43 4.51 -4.57
CA VAL A 161 -14.89 4.40 -4.51
C VAL A 161 -15.57 5.58 -5.15
N LYS A 162 -15.06 6.80 -4.90
CA LYS A 162 -15.60 8.04 -5.45
C LYS A 162 -14.68 8.59 -6.54
N ASN A 163 -15.22 9.45 -7.40
CA ASN A 163 -14.43 10.11 -8.44
C ASN A 163 -13.71 11.35 -7.90
N GLU A 164 -13.05 11.21 -6.76
CA GLU A 164 -12.29 12.25 -6.07
C GLU A 164 -10.78 12.01 -6.17
N ALA A 165 -10.31 11.63 -7.34
CA ALA A 165 -8.92 11.23 -7.52
C ALA A 165 -7.94 12.37 -7.23
N VAL A 166 -7.04 12.15 -6.29
CA VAL A 166 -5.93 13.05 -5.97
C VAL A 166 -4.62 12.33 -6.29
N SER A 167 -3.99 12.67 -7.41
CA SER A 167 -2.65 12.18 -7.72
C SER A 167 -1.68 13.35 -7.83
N THR A 168 -0.49 13.18 -7.26
CA THR A 168 0.58 14.18 -7.35
C THR A 168 1.09 14.39 -8.76
N THR A 169 0.82 13.47 -9.66
CA THR A 169 1.30 13.48 -11.05
C THR A 169 0.22 13.77 -12.07
N SER A 170 -1.06 13.80 -11.69
CA SER A 170 -2.15 13.98 -12.64
C SER A 170 -2.39 15.45 -12.96
N SER A 171 -2.66 15.70 -14.20
CA SER A 171 -3.22 16.96 -14.66
C SER A 171 -4.71 16.99 -14.37
N VAL A 172 -5.25 18.20 -14.24
CA VAL A 172 -6.65 18.46 -13.97
C VAL A 172 -7.24 19.16 -15.17
N TRP A 173 -8.32 18.62 -15.70
CA TRP A 173 -9.16 19.37 -16.64
C TRP A 173 -10.19 20.18 -15.85
N ILE A 174 -10.33 21.44 -16.19
CA ILE A 174 -11.42 22.29 -15.74
C ILE A 174 -12.29 22.69 -16.93
N GLU A 175 -13.58 22.77 -16.69
CA GLU A 175 -14.54 23.38 -17.62
C GLU A 175 -14.84 24.80 -17.15
N VAL A 176 -14.92 25.73 -18.09
CA VAL A 176 -15.19 27.15 -17.86
C VAL A 176 -16.33 27.61 -18.75
N GLU A 177 -17.05 28.62 -18.33
CA GLU A 177 -18.15 29.18 -19.15
C GLU A 177 -17.61 29.84 -20.41
N ASN A 178 -16.59 30.68 -20.25
CA ASN A 178 -15.95 31.41 -21.32
C ASN A 178 -14.47 31.64 -21.00
N HIS A 179 -13.65 31.69 -22.03
CA HIS A 179 -12.25 32.13 -21.99
C HIS A 179 -11.86 32.73 -23.35
N ASN A 180 -10.79 33.48 -23.34
CA ASN A 180 -10.15 34.05 -24.54
C ASN A 180 -8.71 33.54 -24.76
N LEU A 181 -8.37 32.40 -24.13
CA LEU A 181 -7.04 31.78 -24.22
C LEU A 181 -6.86 31.13 -25.58
N ASP A 182 -5.62 31.16 -26.07
CA ASP A 182 -5.17 30.47 -27.28
C ASP A 182 -3.85 29.72 -27.06
N GLU A 183 -3.27 29.17 -28.12
CA GLU A 183 -2.04 28.39 -28.06
C GLU A 183 -0.83 29.16 -27.46
N ASN A 184 -0.84 30.50 -27.49
CA ASN A 184 0.22 31.33 -26.92
C ASN A 184 0.14 31.41 -25.38
N ASP A 185 -0.97 31.01 -24.79
CA ASP A 185 -1.13 30.91 -23.34
C ASP A 185 -0.70 29.54 -22.78
N GLN A 186 -0.42 28.54 -23.65
CA GLN A 186 0.08 27.26 -23.20
C GLN A 186 1.43 27.42 -22.49
N HIS A 187 1.63 26.61 -21.44
CA HIS A 187 2.76 26.67 -20.51
C HIS A 187 2.82 27.91 -19.62
N SER A 188 1.82 28.78 -19.67
CA SER A 188 1.68 29.88 -18.71
C SER A 188 1.39 29.36 -17.30
N THR A 189 1.82 30.13 -16.30
CA THR A 189 1.59 29.84 -14.89
C THR A 189 0.39 30.60 -14.36
N TRP A 190 -0.48 29.91 -13.70
CA TRP A 190 -1.72 30.42 -13.11
C TRP A 190 -1.72 30.18 -11.61
N GLU A 191 -2.42 31.02 -10.87
CA GLU A 191 -2.63 30.87 -9.43
C GLU A 191 -4.11 30.73 -9.12
N SER A 192 -4.43 29.76 -8.26
CA SER A 192 -5.75 29.58 -7.67
C SER A 192 -5.59 29.08 -6.23
N ASN A 193 -6.24 29.74 -5.28
CA ASN A 193 -6.15 29.45 -3.83
C ASN A 193 -4.70 29.44 -3.30
N ASN A 194 -3.87 30.39 -3.73
CA ASN A 194 -2.44 30.50 -3.41
C ASN A 194 -1.59 29.30 -3.89
N LEU A 195 -2.06 28.56 -4.88
CA LEU A 195 -1.39 27.42 -5.47
C LEU A 195 -1.09 27.67 -6.95
N LYS A 196 0.09 27.28 -7.39
CA LYS A 196 0.52 27.44 -8.79
C LYS A 196 0.13 26.26 -9.65
N TRP A 197 -0.30 26.57 -10.87
CA TRP A 197 -0.74 25.64 -11.91
C TRP A 197 -0.11 26.04 -13.23
N VAL A 198 0.18 25.06 -14.08
CA VAL A 198 0.70 25.31 -15.43
C VAL A 198 -0.36 24.86 -16.44
N LEU A 199 -0.75 25.74 -17.34
CA LEU A 199 -1.69 25.44 -18.40
C LEU A 199 -1.01 24.56 -19.46
N GLU A 200 -1.50 23.33 -19.64
CA GLU A 200 -0.93 22.35 -20.58
C GLU A 200 -1.67 22.29 -21.91
N SER A 201 -2.99 22.45 -21.89
CA SER A 201 -3.82 22.30 -23.09
C SER A 201 -5.08 23.15 -23.01
N ILE A 202 -5.57 23.56 -24.17
CA ILE A 202 -6.76 24.37 -24.34
C ILE A 202 -7.67 23.67 -25.36
N GLU A 203 -8.88 23.33 -24.96
CA GLU A 203 -9.90 22.70 -25.81
C GLU A 203 -11.24 23.40 -25.62
N GLU A 204 -11.64 24.23 -26.53
CA GLU A 204 -12.90 24.98 -26.53
C GLU A 204 -13.25 25.58 -25.12
N LYS A 205 -14.03 24.87 -24.30
CA LYS A 205 -14.37 25.26 -22.92
C LYS A 205 -13.61 24.48 -21.85
N LYS A 206 -12.65 23.67 -22.24
CA LYS A 206 -11.87 22.80 -21.36
C LYS A 206 -10.42 23.22 -21.34
N LEU A 207 -9.90 23.38 -20.14
CA LEU A 207 -8.52 23.78 -19.90
C LEU A 207 -7.83 22.71 -19.06
N LYS A 208 -6.67 22.23 -19.50
CA LYS A 208 -5.86 21.26 -18.78
C LYS A 208 -4.77 21.95 -18.00
N PHE A 209 -4.79 21.80 -16.69
CA PHE A 209 -3.78 22.35 -15.81
C PHE A 209 -2.97 21.25 -15.13
N LYS A 210 -1.66 21.38 -15.16
CA LYS A 210 -0.72 20.57 -14.36
C LYS A 210 -0.45 21.28 -13.04
N ARG A 211 -0.37 20.53 -11.97
CA ARG A 211 0.01 21.06 -10.66
C ARG A 211 1.45 21.55 -10.66
N GLY A 212 1.64 22.76 -10.13
CA GLY A 212 2.96 23.30 -9.85
C GLY A 212 3.62 22.64 -8.62
N PRO A 213 4.93 22.86 -8.43
CA PRO A 213 5.66 22.35 -7.27
C PRO A 213 5.00 22.78 -5.95
N GLY A 214 4.94 21.88 -4.98
CA GLY A 214 4.33 22.12 -3.67
C GLY A 214 2.81 21.94 -3.59
N ASN A 215 2.15 21.67 -4.70
CA ASN A 215 0.70 21.54 -4.80
C ASN A 215 0.26 20.06 -4.91
N TYR A 216 0.68 19.22 -3.97
CA TYR A 216 0.58 17.77 -4.13
C TYR A 216 -0.81 17.16 -3.90
N SER A 217 -1.72 17.85 -3.22
CA SER A 217 -3.01 17.27 -2.84
C SER A 217 -4.22 18.15 -3.08
N CYS A 218 -4.03 19.32 -3.69
CA CYS A 218 -5.11 20.27 -3.88
C CYS A 218 -5.84 20.06 -5.20
N LEU A 219 -7.15 20.22 -5.15
CA LEU A 219 -8.05 20.18 -6.28
C LEU A 219 -8.68 21.54 -6.49
N PRO A 220 -8.87 21.98 -7.75
CA PRO A 220 -9.75 23.09 -8.01
C PRO A 220 -11.18 22.67 -7.64
N THR A 221 -11.93 23.58 -7.02
CA THR A 221 -13.36 23.40 -6.76
C THR A 221 -14.18 24.28 -7.69
N ILE A 222 -15.44 23.90 -7.90
CA ILE A 222 -16.38 24.74 -8.67
C ILE A 222 -16.44 26.11 -8.03
N GLY A 223 -16.28 27.14 -8.85
CA GLY A 223 -16.25 28.53 -8.41
C GLY A 223 -14.85 29.07 -8.09
N ASN A 224 -13.81 28.23 -8.04
CA ASN A 224 -12.44 28.72 -7.94
C ASN A 224 -12.08 29.56 -9.16
N VAL A 225 -11.28 30.59 -8.92
CA VAL A 225 -10.78 31.50 -9.93
C VAL A 225 -9.31 31.23 -10.16
N PHE A 226 -8.91 31.08 -11.42
CA PHE A 226 -7.53 30.98 -11.87
C PHE A 226 -7.12 32.32 -12.46
N THR A 227 -6.04 32.90 -11.94
CA THR A 227 -5.47 34.17 -12.41
C THR A 227 -4.10 33.89 -13.02
N ASN A 228 -3.86 34.42 -14.22
CA ASN A 228 -2.55 34.32 -14.85
C ASN A 228 -1.50 35.13 -14.08
N VAL A 229 -0.40 34.48 -13.68
CA VAL A 229 0.69 35.14 -12.91
C VAL A 229 1.99 35.21 -13.69
N GLU A 230 2.16 34.39 -14.75
CA GLU A 230 3.38 34.39 -15.57
C GLU A 230 3.15 33.72 -16.93
N GLY A 231 3.67 34.31 -18.00
CA GLY A 231 3.85 33.69 -19.31
C GLY A 231 2.64 33.67 -20.24
N GLY A 232 1.45 34.04 -19.77
CA GLY A 232 0.28 34.15 -20.64
C GLY A 232 0.11 35.55 -21.25
N ILE A 233 -0.45 35.62 -22.45
CA ILE A 233 -0.78 36.87 -23.12
C ILE A 233 -2.19 37.37 -22.75
N HIS A 234 -3.07 36.46 -22.32
CA HIS A 234 -4.40 36.80 -21.85
C HIS A 234 -4.44 36.71 -20.32
N THR A 235 -4.93 37.76 -19.70
CA THR A 235 -4.93 37.93 -18.24
C THR A 235 -6.33 37.87 -17.62
N THR A 236 -7.34 37.45 -18.38
CA THR A 236 -8.71 37.31 -17.88
C THR A 236 -8.82 36.17 -16.90
N ASP A 237 -9.34 36.43 -15.72
CA ASP A 237 -9.62 35.41 -14.72
C ASP A 237 -10.55 34.32 -15.26
N ILE A 238 -10.22 33.09 -14.94
CA ILE A 238 -10.97 31.91 -15.37
C ILE A 238 -11.67 31.30 -14.16
N LYS A 239 -13.00 31.19 -14.24
CA LYS A 239 -13.79 30.57 -13.18
C LYS A 239 -14.17 29.14 -13.52
N VAL A 240 -13.86 28.21 -12.61
CA VAL A 240 -14.16 26.79 -12.74
C VAL A 240 -15.67 26.56 -12.66
N SER A 241 -16.26 25.99 -13.70
CA SER A 241 -17.65 25.53 -13.72
C SER A 241 -17.77 24.04 -13.44
N LYS A 242 -16.78 23.23 -13.89
CA LYS A 242 -16.67 21.80 -13.62
C LYS A 242 -15.19 21.42 -13.60
N TYR A 243 -14.82 20.37 -12.91
CA TYR A 243 -13.47 19.79 -12.98
C TYR A 243 -13.51 18.27 -13.08
N TYR A 244 -12.50 17.70 -13.68
CA TYR A 244 -12.29 16.24 -13.76
C TYR A 244 -10.81 15.92 -13.99
N PHE A 245 -10.44 14.70 -13.67
CA PHE A 245 -9.07 14.24 -13.83
C PHE A 245 -8.88 13.56 -15.18
N GLU A 246 -7.70 13.67 -15.74
CA GLU A 246 -7.33 12.96 -16.96
C GLU A 246 -7.30 11.43 -16.75
N LYS A 247 -6.93 11.01 -15.53
CA LYS A 247 -7.09 9.65 -15.02
C LYS A 247 -7.85 9.74 -13.71
N GLY A 248 -9.14 9.71 -13.77
CA GLY A 248 -10.03 9.55 -12.62
C GLY A 248 -9.87 8.16 -12.00
N ASN A 249 -10.71 7.86 -11.03
CA ASN A 249 -10.81 6.51 -10.49
C ASN A 249 -11.16 5.53 -11.63
N PRO A 250 -10.29 4.56 -11.97
CA PRO A 250 -10.52 3.66 -13.11
C PRO A 250 -11.72 2.73 -12.92
N PHE A 251 -12.15 2.55 -11.66
CA PHE A 251 -13.28 1.71 -11.29
C PHE A 251 -14.61 2.47 -11.26
N TYR A 252 -14.58 3.82 -11.27
CA TYR A 252 -15.77 4.62 -11.04
C TYR A 252 -16.76 4.55 -12.21
N ASP A 253 -18.00 4.35 -11.85
CA ASP A 253 -19.15 4.39 -12.76
C ASP A 253 -20.12 5.47 -12.29
N GLU A 254 -20.41 6.43 -13.17
CA GLU A 254 -21.30 7.56 -12.86
C GLU A 254 -22.75 7.12 -12.59
N GLU A 255 -23.22 6.04 -13.25
CA GLU A 255 -24.57 5.52 -13.07
C GLU A 255 -24.74 4.85 -11.69
N LEU A 256 -23.68 4.23 -11.16
CA LEU A 256 -23.68 3.58 -9.86
C LEU A 256 -23.23 4.51 -8.72
N ASP A 257 -22.70 5.70 -9.02
CA ASP A 257 -21.96 6.56 -8.08
C ASP A 257 -20.94 5.78 -7.23
N GLY A 258 -20.22 4.84 -7.86
CA GLY A 258 -19.31 3.96 -7.16
C GLY A 258 -18.52 3.03 -8.09
N PRO A 259 -17.76 2.07 -7.53
CA PRO A 259 -16.95 1.16 -8.33
C PRO A 259 -17.80 0.17 -9.12
N ASN A 260 -17.39 -0.10 -10.37
CA ASN A 260 -17.93 -1.12 -11.26
C ASN A 260 -16.77 -1.91 -11.90
N PHE A 261 -16.45 -3.05 -11.32
CA PHE A 261 -15.33 -3.88 -11.78
C PHE A 261 -15.61 -4.59 -13.11
N LYS A 262 -16.88 -4.89 -13.41
CA LYS A 262 -17.26 -5.43 -14.74
C LYS A 262 -17.02 -4.39 -15.82
N LYS A 263 -17.49 -3.16 -15.61
CA LYS A 263 -17.27 -2.06 -16.55
C LYS A 263 -15.77 -1.78 -16.72
N TYR A 264 -15.02 -1.72 -15.63
CA TYR A 264 -13.57 -1.58 -15.66
C TYR A 264 -12.89 -2.64 -16.52
N CYS A 265 -13.26 -3.91 -16.38
CA CYS A 265 -12.72 -4.98 -17.20
C CYS A 265 -13.14 -4.86 -18.67
N LEU A 266 -14.41 -4.53 -18.93
CA LEU A 266 -14.90 -4.34 -20.31
C LEU A 266 -14.21 -3.19 -21.02
N ASP A 267 -14.08 -2.04 -20.38
CA ASP A 267 -13.45 -0.82 -20.93
C ASP A 267 -11.98 -1.03 -21.28
N ASN A 268 -11.31 -1.94 -20.56
CA ASN A 268 -9.87 -2.23 -20.73
C ASN A 268 -9.60 -3.59 -21.42
N ASN A 269 -10.61 -4.31 -21.90
CA ASN A 269 -10.50 -5.63 -22.52
C ASN A 269 -9.86 -6.70 -21.61
N PHE A 270 -10.14 -6.66 -20.31
CA PHE A 270 -9.74 -7.69 -19.36
C PHE A 270 -10.82 -8.77 -19.25
N GLU A 271 -10.42 -10.04 -19.10
CA GLU A 271 -11.33 -11.18 -19.04
C GLU A 271 -12.13 -11.27 -17.72
N GLY A 272 -11.69 -10.57 -16.67
CA GLY A 272 -12.30 -10.58 -15.35
C GLY A 272 -11.25 -10.60 -14.24
N ILE A 273 -11.70 -10.78 -12.98
CA ILE A 273 -10.85 -10.76 -11.79
C ILE A 273 -11.14 -12.02 -10.96
N ASP A 274 -10.13 -12.87 -10.78
CA ASP A 274 -10.20 -14.01 -9.84
C ASP A 274 -9.70 -13.59 -8.44
N TYR A 275 -8.63 -12.80 -8.37
CA TYR A 275 -8.02 -12.32 -7.12
C TYR A 275 -7.78 -10.81 -7.15
N LEU A 276 -8.21 -10.14 -6.08
CA LEU A 276 -7.99 -8.71 -5.83
C LEU A 276 -7.10 -8.53 -4.60
N TYR A 277 -5.87 -8.06 -4.80
CA TYR A 277 -4.94 -7.72 -3.73
C TYR A 277 -4.89 -6.21 -3.54
N VAL A 278 -5.15 -5.73 -2.33
CA VAL A 278 -5.21 -4.30 -2.02
C VAL A 278 -4.18 -3.95 -0.96
N LEU A 279 -3.28 -3.02 -1.29
CA LEU A 279 -2.28 -2.44 -0.38
C LEU A 279 -2.45 -0.93 -0.33
N LEU A 280 -3.25 -0.45 0.61
CA LEU A 280 -3.41 0.98 0.91
C LEU A 280 -2.81 1.30 2.27
N THR A 281 -1.83 2.19 2.28
CA THR A 281 -0.95 2.39 3.42
C THR A 281 -1.29 3.63 4.24
N TRP A 282 -0.39 4.60 4.32
CA TRP A 282 -0.44 5.69 5.28
C TRP A 282 -1.42 6.83 4.93
N ASN A 283 -1.89 6.90 3.70
CA ASN A 283 -2.72 8.01 3.25
C ASN A 283 -4.03 8.10 4.03
N GLY A 284 -4.24 9.25 4.67
CA GLY A 284 -5.39 9.50 5.54
C GLY A 284 -5.29 8.91 6.95
N GLN A 285 -4.18 8.25 7.31
CA GLN A 285 -3.97 7.56 8.59
C GLN A 285 -2.88 8.18 9.48
N TYR A 286 -2.45 9.39 9.18
CA TYR A 286 -1.33 10.04 9.85
C TYR A 286 -1.58 10.44 11.30
N LYS A 287 -2.77 10.20 11.85
CA LYS A 287 -3.08 10.53 13.25
C LYS A 287 -2.36 9.57 14.19
N PRO A 288 -1.44 10.04 15.06
CA PRO A 288 -0.79 9.21 16.06
C PRO A 288 -1.81 8.58 17.03
N PHE A 289 -1.53 7.35 17.44
CA PHE A 289 -2.39 6.56 18.33
C PHE A 289 -3.83 6.39 17.82
N ASN A 290 -4.04 6.41 16.50
CA ASN A 290 -5.37 6.23 15.95
C ASN A 290 -5.91 4.83 16.28
N GLU A 291 -7.13 4.78 16.81
CA GLU A 291 -7.86 3.54 17.12
C GLU A 291 -9.22 3.51 16.39
N ASP A 292 -9.58 4.60 15.72
CA ASP A 292 -10.85 4.74 15.01
C ASP A 292 -10.62 4.85 13.50
N PHE A 293 -11.01 3.82 12.78
CA PHE A 293 -10.95 3.72 11.32
C PHE A 293 -12.35 3.72 10.69
N SER A 294 -13.37 4.08 11.45
CA SER A 294 -14.77 4.12 11.00
C SER A 294 -14.98 5.01 9.76
N HIS A 295 -14.14 6.03 9.60
CA HIS A 295 -14.18 6.91 8.43
C HIS A 295 -13.71 6.24 7.12
N PHE A 296 -12.93 5.15 7.20
CA PHE A 296 -12.55 4.35 6.03
C PHE A 296 -13.54 3.21 5.74
N GLU A 297 -14.22 2.70 6.78
CA GLU A 297 -15.03 1.49 6.67
C GLU A 297 -16.07 1.54 5.55
N PRO A 298 -16.85 2.63 5.35
CA PRO A 298 -17.82 2.69 4.26
C PRO A 298 -17.18 2.47 2.88
N PHE A 299 -15.99 3.02 2.66
CA PHE A 299 -15.30 2.90 1.39
C PHE A 299 -14.66 1.51 1.20
N ILE A 300 -14.07 0.95 2.26
CA ILE A 300 -13.54 -0.42 2.22
C ILE A 300 -14.67 -1.40 1.89
N VAL A 301 -15.76 -1.30 2.63
CA VAL A 301 -16.93 -2.18 2.50
C VAL A 301 -17.56 -2.03 1.11
N GLU A 302 -17.76 -0.82 0.62
CA GLU A 302 -18.30 -0.58 -0.72
C GLU A 302 -17.39 -1.20 -1.79
N PHE A 303 -16.07 -0.96 -1.73
CA PHE A 303 -15.11 -1.46 -2.70
C PHE A 303 -15.10 -2.99 -2.78
N ILE A 304 -15.01 -3.68 -1.64
CA ILE A 304 -14.98 -5.15 -1.62
C ILE A 304 -16.34 -5.78 -1.96
N ASN A 305 -17.44 -5.16 -1.55
CA ASN A 305 -18.78 -5.65 -1.89
C ASN A 305 -19.06 -5.52 -3.38
N ARG A 306 -18.71 -4.39 -4.01
CA ARG A 306 -18.85 -4.21 -5.47
C ARG A 306 -18.01 -5.24 -6.24
N ALA A 307 -16.78 -5.49 -5.80
CA ALA A 307 -15.95 -6.54 -6.40
C ALA A 307 -16.61 -7.92 -6.28
N LYS A 308 -17.22 -8.24 -5.12
CA LYS A 308 -17.94 -9.50 -4.88
C LYS A 308 -19.25 -9.62 -5.66
N GLU A 309 -20.01 -8.54 -5.80
CA GLU A 309 -21.22 -8.46 -6.61
C GLU A 309 -20.90 -8.70 -8.10
N ASP A 310 -19.87 -8.04 -8.60
CA ASP A 310 -19.45 -8.16 -10.00
C ASP A 310 -18.84 -9.52 -10.33
N TYR A 311 -18.03 -10.06 -9.42
CA TYR A 311 -17.35 -11.34 -9.54
C TYR A 311 -17.64 -12.24 -8.33
N PRO A 312 -18.73 -13.02 -8.32
CA PRO A 312 -19.18 -13.81 -7.17
C PRO A 312 -18.14 -14.81 -6.61
N ASN A 313 -17.18 -15.22 -7.41
CA ASN A 313 -16.11 -16.14 -7.00
C ASN A 313 -14.79 -15.43 -6.62
N ILE A 314 -14.76 -14.10 -6.68
CA ILE A 314 -13.56 -13.32 -6.39
C ILE A 314 -13.01 -13.61 -4.97
N LYS A 315 -11.70 -13.62 -4.86
CA LYS A 315 -11.00 -13.63 -3.58
C LYS A 315 -10.32 -12.29 -3.36
N VAL A 316 -10.62 -11.64 -2.24
CA VAL A 316 -10.05 -10.34 -1.85
C VAL A 316 -8.97 -10.55 -0.80
N ARG A 317 -7.85 -9.86 -0.95
CA ARG A 317 -6.70 -9.91 -0.05
C ARG A 317 -6.36 -8.49 0.39
N LEU A 318 -6.57 -8.18 1.67
CA LEU A 318 -6.20 -6.90 2.26
C LEU A 318 -4.82 -7.05 2.88
N ILE A 319 -3.83 -6.38 2.29
CA ILE A 319 -2.45 -6.39 2.78
C ILE A 319 -2.31 -5.26 3.80
N GLY A 320 -1.80 -5.59 4.99
CA GLY A 320 -1.53 -4.62 6.05
C GLY A 320 -0.42 -3.63 5.68
N ILE A 321 -0.25 -2.62 6.50
CA ILE A 321 0.77 -1.58 6.28
C ILE A 321 2.07 -1.92 7.03
N HIS A 322 3.22 -1.47 6.54
CA HIS A 322 4.47 -1.52 7.31
C HIS A 322 4.49 -0.45 8.41
N SER A 323 5.28 -0.67 9.46
CA SER A 323 5.59 0.40 10.42
C SER A 323 6.34 1.54 9.73
N PRO A 324 6.21 2.79 10.19
CA PRO A 324 7.05 3.87 9.70
C PRO A 324 8.51 3.61 10.06
N SER A 325 9.45 4.28 9.37
CA SER A 325 10.86 4.23 9.78
C SER A 325 11.02 4.57 11.27
N ILE A 326 11.81 3.79 11.97
CA ILE A 326 12.13 4.05 13.36
C ILE A 326 13.02 5.29 13.55
N ASP A 327 13.74 5.69 12.49
CA ASP A 327 14.60 6.86 12.45
C ASP A 327 13.80 8.06 11.92
N GLY A 328 13.11 8.75 12.83
CA GLY A 328 12.37 9.97 12.51
C GLY A 328 10.96 9.78 11.99
N GLY A 329 10.48 8.54 11.82
CA GLY A 329 9.11 8.27 11.40
C GLY A 329 8.73 8.95 10.09
N ILE A 330 7.47 9.33 9.95
CA ILE A 330 6.94 10.06 8.80
C ILE A 330 7.56 11.47 8.71
N ALA A 331 7.99 12.07 9.84
CA ALA A 331 8.65 13.35 9.86
C ALA A 331 9.99 13.37 9.12
N ALA A 332 10.63 12.21 8.90
CA ALA A 332 11.89 12.13 8.17
C ALA A 332 11.82 12.72 6.75
N ASN A 333 10.65 12.67 6.10
CA ASN A 333 10.45 13.23 4.76
C ASN A 333 9.42 14.37 4.68
N TYR A 334 8.52 14.51 5.66
CA TYR A 334 7.48 15.55 5.65
C TYR A 334 7.69 16.65 6.70
N GLY A 335 8.72 16.54 7.53
CA GLY A 335 9.02 17.47 8.60
C GLY A 335 8.17 17.24 9.87
N ALA A 336 8.65 17.74 10.99
CA ALA A 336 8.02 17.58 12.30
C ALA A 336 6.92 18.63 12.53
N SER A 337 5.86 18.61 11.76
CA SER A 337 4.71 19.50 11.95
C SER A 337 3.46 18.70 12.30
N GLY A 338 2.84 19.01 13.44
CA GLY A 338 1.59 18.39 13.86
C GLY A 338 1.70 16.88 14.08
N PHE A 339 1.10 16.10 13.19
CA PHE A 339 0.99 14.65 13.33
C PHE A 339 2.31 13.87 13.19
N TYR A 340 3.30 14.43 12.48
CA TYR A 340 4.49 13.71 12.05
C TYR A 340 5.62 13.64 13.08
N SER A 341 5.41 14.18 14.28
CA SER A 341 6.46 14.24 15.31
C SER A 341 6.41 13.09 16.33
N ASP A 342 5.47 12.17 16.22
CA ASP A 342 5.26 11.10 17.19
C ASP A 342 5.39 9.71 16.55
N VAL A 343 6.64 9.26 16.40
CA VAL A 343 6.96 7.95 15.81
C VAL A 343 6.28 6.79 16.56
N PHE A 344 6.17 6.85 17.89
CA PHE A 344 5.50 5.80 18.66
C PHE A 344 3.99 5.80 18.43
N GLY A 345 3.41 6.99 18.31
CA GLY A 345 2.00 7.13 17.93
C GLY A 345 1.72 6.58 16.53
N GLU A 346 2.63 6.83 15.58
CA GLU A 346 2.55 6.29 14.20
C GLU A 346 2.68 4.76 14.19
N VAL A 347 3.67 4.21 14.90
CA VAL A 347 3.82 2.75 15.08
C VAL A 347 2.55 2.14 15.66
N THR A 348 1.98 2.77 16.70
CA THR A 348 0.75 2.30 17.33
C THR A 348 -0.43 2.32 16.36
N THR A 349 -0.54 3.37 15.52
CA THR A 349 -1.56 3.46 14.46
C THR A 349 -1.43 2.32 13.46
N ALA A 350 -0.21 1.97 13.03
CA ALA A 350 0.01 0.84 12.12
C ALA A 350 -0.51 -0.48 12.69
N PHE A 351 -0.21 -0.76 13.97
CA PHE A 351 -0.73 -1.96 14.65
C PHE A 351 -2.25 -1.97 14.75
N ASN A 352 -2.85 -0.83 15.08
CA ASN A 352 -4.30 -0.73 15.24
C ASN A 352 -5.03 -0.87 13.90
N TYR A 353 -4.46 -0.32 12.81
CA TYR A 353 -5.03 -0.44 11.48
C TYR A 353 -4.99 -1.87 10.96
N ASP A 354 -3.87 -2.55 11.13
CA ASP A 354 -3.73 -3.95 10.75
C ASP A 354 -4.73 -4.84 11.50
N LEU A 355 -4.88 -4.62 12.81
CA LEU A 355 -5.88 -5.30 13.63
C LEU A 355 -7.31 -5.00 13.15
N TYR A 356 -7.57 -3.76 12.73
CA TYR A 356 -8.87 -3.38 12.16
C TYR A 356 -9.15 -4.14 10.87
N LEU A 357 -8.19 -4.20 9.91
CA LEU A 357 -8.34 -4.94 8.66
C LEU A 357 -8.52 -6.45 8.89
N GLU A 358 -7.75 -7.04 9.82
CA GLU A 358 -7.89 -8.44 10.16
C GLU A 358 -9.28 -8.75 10.73
N ASN A 359 -9.77 -7.92 11.67
CA ASN A 359 -11.11 -8.07 12.24
C ASN A 359 -12.21 -7.87 11.21
N LEU A 360 -12.04 -6.96 10.26
CA LEU A 360 -12.97 -6.77 9.14
C LEU A 360 -13.07 -8.06 8.32
N CYS A 361 -11.94 -8.65 7.94
CA CYS A 361 -11.92 -9.90 7.16
C CYS A 361 -12.55 -11.09 7.90
N LYS A 362 -12.57 -11.08 9.24
CA LYS A 362 -13.16 -12.14 10.07
C LYS A 362 -14.69 -12.03 10.26
N ARG A 363 -15.31 -10.94 9.81
CA ARG A 363 -16.77 -10.80 9.91
C ARG A 363 -17.46 -11.87 9.05
N GLU A 364 -18.63 -12.32 9.48
CA GLU A 364 -19.40 -13.39 8.81
C GLU A 364 -19.66 -13.12 7.34
N GLU A 365 -19.88 -11.85 6.97
CA GLU A 365 -20.13 -11.43 5.59
C GLU A 365 -18.90 -11.45 4.70
N TYR A 366 -17.67 -11.47 5.26
CA TYR A 366 -16.41 -11.36 4.49
C TYR A 366 -15.51 -12.58 4.57
N LYS A 367 -15.56 -13.36 5.64
CA LYS A 367 -14.58 -14.45 5.96
C LYS A 367 -14.39 -15.48 4.87
N ASP A 368 -15.39 -15.72 4.01
CA ASP A 368 -15.34 -16.76 2.97
C ASP A 368 -14.58 -16.32 1.71
N PHE A 369 -14.43 -15.01 1.52
CA PHE A 369 -13.79 -14.49 0.31
C PHE A 369 -12.72 -13.42 0.59
N CYS A 370 -12.73 -12.78 1.76
CA CYS A 370 -11.76 -11.78 2.16
C CYS A 370 -10.76 -12.35 3.18
N ARG A 371 -9.47 -12.05 3.01
CA ARG A 371 -8.40 -12.46 3.92
C ARG A 371 -7.42 -11.30 4.15
N TYR A 372 -7.00 -11.11 5.39
CA TYR A 372 -5.92 -10.21 5.76
C TYR A 372 -4.55 -10.87 5.57
N ILE A 373 -3.56 -10.10 5.14
CA ILE A 373 -2.15 -10.50 4.99
C ILE A 373 -1.29 -9.56 5.81
N ASP A 374 -0.62 -10.08 6.85
CA ASP A 374 0.27 -9.30 7.71
C ASP A 374 1.63 -9.08 7.02
N MET A 375 1.78 -7.92 6.39
CA MET A 375 3.03 -7.51 5.79
C MET A 375 4.01 -6.95 6.84
N LYS A 376 3.51 -6.23 7.86
CA LYS A 376 4.34 -5.55 8.88
C LYS A 376 5.25 -6.51 9.64
N ALA A 377 4.75 -7.68 10.02
CA ALA A 377 5.53 -8.70 10.71
C ALA A 377 6.67 -9.26 9.85
N GLN A 378 6.52 -9.24 8.53
CA GLN A 378 7.46 -9.79 7.56
C GLN A 378 8.36 -8.74 6.92
N PHE A 379 8.30 -7.48 7.36
CA PHE A 379 9.02 -6.34 6.80
C PHE A 379 10.14 -5.86 7.74
N ASP A 380 11.39 -5.85 7.26
CA ASP A 380 12.54 -5.33 8.03
C ASP A 380 12.59 -3.79 8.00
N VAL A 381 11.79 -3.16 8.84
CA VAL A 381 11.73 -1.71 8.93
C VAL A 381 13.04 -1.06 9.41
N GLU A 382 13.93 -1.82 10.04
CA GLU A 382 15.22 -1.30 10.52
C GLU A 382 16.24 -1.11 9.40
N ASN A 383 16.20 -1.97 8.37
CA ASN A 383 17.21 -1.93 7.30
C ASN A 383 16.63 -1.54 5.93
N ASN A 384 15.35 -1.78 5.70
CA ASN A 384 14.72 -1.61 4.39
C ASN A 384 13.95 -0.28 4.23
N MET A 385 14.16 0.67 5.16
CA MET A 385 13.73 2.07 4.99
C MET A 385 14.92 2.94 4.60
N PRO A 386 14.73 4.01 3.80
CA PRO A 386 15.82 4.87 3.33
C PRO A 386 16.52 5.62 4.46
N GLY A 387 17.83 5.78 4.33
CA GLY A 387 18.65 6.56 5.25
C GLY A 387 19.91 7.08 4.58
N ALA A 388 20.46 8.14 5.13
CA ALA A 388 21.73 8.75 4.71
C ALA A 388 22.75 8.72 5.86
N MET A 389 24.04 8.63 5.52
CA MET A 389 25.13 8.78 6.48
C MET A 389 25.39 10.26 6.72
N LEU A 390 24.98 10.76 7.87
CA LEU A 390 25.10 12.16 8.27
C LEU A 390 25.96 12.30 9.52
N LYS A 391 26.51 13.49 9.77
CA LYS A 391 27.23 13.78 11.00
C LYS A 391 26.33 13.60 12.21
N VAL A 392 26.84 12.96 13.26
CA VAL A 392 26.11 12.73 14.52
C VAL A 392 25.57 14.04 15.11
N ASN A 393 26.35 15.14 15.03
CA ASN A 393 25.92 16.48 15.40
C ASN A 393 26.93 17.54 14.88
N ASN A 394 26.63 18.82 15.07
CA ASN A 394 27.44 19.95 14.61
C ASN A 394 28.89 19.96 15.13
N ARG A 395 29.21 19.23 16.18
CA ARG A 395 30.54 19.18 16.84
C ARG A 395 31.27 17.87 16.63
N ASN A 396 30.57 16.85 16.10
CA ASN A 396 31.11 15.51 15.92
C ASN A 396 31.01 15.07 14.45
N GLU A 397 32.18 14.91 13.84
CA GLU A 397 32.32 14.51 12.42
C GLU A 397 32.02 13.02 12.17
N LYS A 398 31.85 12.19 13.20
CA LYS A 398 31.46 10.81 13.06
C LYS A 398 30.15 10.73 12.29
N LEU A 399 30.10 9.82 11.34
CA LEU A 399 28.88 9.57 10.55
C LEU A 399 28.01 8.52 11.23
N GLU A 400 26.71 8.74 11.18
CA GLU A 400 25.68 7.83 11.64
C GLU A 400 24.57 7.77 10.57
N ARG A 401 23.92 6.61 10.43
CA ARG A 401 22.78 6.46 9.54
C ARG A 401 21.56 7.15 10.15
N ILE A 402 20.99 8.07 9.41
CA ILE A 402 19.77 8.81 9.78
C ILE A 402 18.70 8.51 8.72
N GLY A 403 17.49 8.19 9.16
CA GLY A 403 16.34 7.95 8.28
C GLY A 403 15.97 9.20 7.46
N THR A 404 15.72 9.01 6.18
CA THR A 404 15.36 10.08 5.23
C THR A 404 13.95 9.95 4.67
N ASN A 405 13.30 8.80 4.88
CA ASN A 405 11.92 8.59 4.47
C ASN A 405 11.26 7.58 5.43
N GLY A 406 10.15 7.98 6.04
CA GLY A 406 9.40 7.15 6.99
C GLY A 406 8.25 6.35 6.35
N VAL A 407 7.96 6.60 5.07
CA VAL A 407 6.79 6.01 4.37
C VAL A 407 7.20 5.09 3.24
N HIS A 408 8.11 5.53 2.37
CA HIS A 408 8.47 4.78 1.16
C HIS A 408 9.73 3.96 1.40
N PRO A 409 9.69 2.63 1.26
CA PRO A 409 10.83 1.74 1.44
C PRO A 409 11.97 1.96 0.43
N THR A 410 13.13 1.36 0.71
CA THR A 410 14.17 1.14 -0.30
C THR A 410 13.71 0.11 -1.33
N MET A 411 14.50 -0.11 -2.39
CA MET A 411 14.21 -1.17 -3.37
C MET A 411 14.12 -2.55 -2.70
N GLU A 412 15.01 -2.84 -1.75
CA GLU A 412 15.00 -4.09 -0.97
C GLU A 412 13.70 -4.24 -0.17
N GLY A 413 13.18 -3.13 0.37
CA GLY A 413 11.90 -3.13 1.07
C GLY A 413 10.73 -3.40 0.12
N TYR A 414 10.71 -2.81 -1.06
CA TYR A 414 9.69 -3.13 -2.08
C TYR A 414 9.76 -4.60 -2.52
N LEU A 415 10.95 -5.14 -2.70
CA LEU A 415 11.14 -6.56 -3.02
C LEU A 415 10.65 -7.46 -1.87
N GLN A 416 10.91 -7.08 -0.61
CA GLN A 416 10.41 -7.83 0.55
C GLN A 416 8.87 -7.80 0.66
N ILE A 417 8.21 -6.69 0.29
CA ILE A 417 6.74 -6.66 0.12
C ILE A 417 6.31 -7.65 -0.97
N GLY A 418 7.06 -7.74 -2.07
CA GLY A 418 6.87 -8.72 -3.13
C GLY A 418 7.01 -10.16 -2.64
N ASP A 419 7.93 -10.44 -1.71
CA ASP A 419 8.08 -11.75 -1.07
C ASP A 419 6.86 -12.13 -0.22
N VAL A 420 6.31 -11.19 0.54
CA VAL A 420 5.07 -11.40 1.30
C VAL A 420 3.91 -11.71 0.37
N PHE A 421 3.78 -10.93 -0.70
CA PHE A 421 2.77 -11.16 -1.73
C PHE A 421 2.96 -12.51 -2.42
N TYR A 422 4.19 -12.89 -2.78
CA TYR A 422 4.50 -14.18 -3.38
C TYR A 422 4.07 -15.36 -2.52
N ARG A 423 4.32 -15.32 -1.20
CA ARG A 423 3.91 -16.39 -0.28
C ARG A 423 2.38 -16.51 -0.22
N ALA A 424 1.68 -15.38 -0.11
CA ALA A 424 0.23 -15.36 -0.12
C ALA A 424 -0.34 -15.88 -1.46
N LEU A 425 0.28 -15.49 -2.58
CA LEU A 425 -0.09 -15.96 -3.92
C LEU A 425 0.10 -17.47 -4.05
N CYS A 426 1.21 -18.05 -3.55
CA CYS A 426 1.43 -19.50 -3.55
C CYS A 426 0.36 -20.24 -2.73
N ALA A 427 -0.01 -19.73 -1.56
CA ALA A 427 -1.06 -20.31 -0.74
C ALA A 427 -2.46 -20.21 -1.39
N ASP A 428 -2.72 -19.14 -2.15
CA ASP A 428 -3.95 -19.01 -2.92
C ASP A 428 -3.96 -19.97 -4.13
N MET A 429 -2.85 -20.07 -4.84
CA MET A 429 -2.75 -20.95 -6.03
C MET A 429 -2.73 -22.44 -5.68
N GLU A 430 -2.27 -22.85 -4.50
CA GLU A 430 -2.38 -24.24 -4.03
C GLU A 430 -3.85 -24.70 -4.01
N LYS A 431 -4.78 -23.81 -3.67
CA LYS A 431 -6.23 -24.10 -3.64
C LYS A 431 -6.87 -24.21 -5.02
N GLU A 432 -6.19 -23.69 -6.05
CA GLU A 432 -6.63 -23.71 -7.44
C GLU A 432 -5.95 -24.83 -8.28
N ALA A 433 -5.04 -25.63 -7.67
CA ALA A 433 -4.26 -26.67 -8.30
C ALA A 433 -4.98 -28.03 -8.52
#